data_8d46b3b4f0546479cd13902c683af6b6
#
_entry.id   8d46b3b4f0546479cd13902c683af6b6
#
_cell.length_a   1.000
_cell.length_b   1.000
_cell.length_c   1.000
_cell.angle_alpha   90.00
_cell.angle_beta   90.00
_cell.angle_gamma   90.00
#
_symmetry.space_group_name_H-M   'P 1'
#
loop_
_entity.id
_entity.type
_entity.pdbx_description
1 polymer ?
#
loop_
_entity_poly.entity_id
_entity_poly.type
_entity_poly.pdbx_seq_one_letter_code
_entity_poly.pdbx_strand_id
1 'polypeptide(L)'
;MIPFLLKSILLMALLLAVYQLFLGREKMHRFSRYYLLAALLFSLVAPFITFETEQTVIPTLPALAVDRVVEATADAAPTVPATVPEVVEQPKGLDWQMLLLVIYFAVSATFLVRFALNLALVFRRAKMGERQPLAGATLVLMDGPTSPFSFLRFIFVSGKDYQQGAIGPELLTHELTHVRQRHTIDVLLVELLQVVIWFNPLVYLYKRAIRTNHEYLADEQVIEHHQNVKHYQHLLLDTIFRKNTPSLVSNIGFSLTKKRLIMMTKKTSKGKMLAVKLAVLPIVALAIFVFCVRYAEPVKAQTQNKKEKQEKVVIGKKTFELSSDTLEMIMRLVYERSNVKFRTKGGDWHKPPYEELPDFEKRMCLVGLTTMKVNAPTGAQLAEWSNTSKFGLWIDGKHQKDNSILKNYKPSDFSHFFLSLLYKNAQHGINKGKQYQLDLTTNAGYEKDCREKEKNFQALLKQVRAAQK
;
A
#
# COMPACT_ATOMS: atom_id res chain seq x y z
N MET A 1 1.97 -1.54 -4.93
CA MET A 1 0.54 -1.90 -4.82
C MET A 1 0.12 -3.00 -5.81
N ILE A 2 0.42 -2.90 -7.11
CA ILE A 2 0.05 -3.91 -8.13
C ILE A 2 0.48 -5.34 -7.78
N PRO A 3 1.74 -5.60 -7.35
CA PRO A 3 2.16 -6.97 -6.99
C PRO A 3 1.39 -7.56 -5.82
N PHE A 4 0.99 -6.71 -4.85
CA PHE A 4 0.18 -7.11 -3.72
C PHE A 4 -1.21 -7.57 -4.12
N LEU A 5 -1.92 -6.77 -4.94
CA LEU A 5 -3.25 -7.13 -5.45
C LEU A 5 -3.21 -8.41 -6.28
N LEU A 6 -2.20 -8.54 -7.16
CA LEU A 6 -2.03 -9.71 -8.00
C LEU A 6 -1.81 -10.98 -7.17
N LYS A 7 -0.95 -10.93 -6.15
CA LYS A 7 -0.73 -12.06 -5.22
C LYS A 7 -2.01 -12.47 -4.50
N SER A 8 -2.77 -11.48 -3.97
CA SER A 8 -4.04 -11.75 -3.30
C SER A 8 -5.06 -12.41 -4.23
N ILE A 9 -5.21 -11.91 -5.46
CA ILE A 9 -6.13 -12.45 -6.47
C ILE A 9 -5.73 -13.88 -6.86
N LEU A 10 -4.44 -14.14 -7.13
CA LEU A 10 -3.96 -15.46 -7.50
C LEU A 10 -4.15 -16.48 -6.37
N LEU A 11 -3.83 -16.10 -5.14
CA LEU A 11 -4.03 -16.95 -3.97
C LEU A 11 -5.53 -17.25 -3.73
N MET A 12 -6.38 -16.23 -3.87
CA MET A 12 -7.83 -16.37 -3.78
C MET A 12 -8.34 -17.32 -4.86
N ALA A 13 -7.87 -17.20 -6.10
CA ALA A 13 -8.26 -18.10 -7.20
C ALA A 13 -7.81 -19.53 -6.94
N LEU A 14 -6.57 -19.74 -6.50
CA LEU A 14 -6.02 -21.06 -6.18
C LEU A 14 -6.82 -21.75 -5.08
N LEU A 15 -7.07 -21.09 -3.96
CA LEU A 15 -7.81 -21.66 -2.83
C LEU A 15 -9.27 -21.94 -3.18
N LEU A 16 -9.90 -21.10 -4.01
CA LEU A 16 -11.25 -21.36 -4.52
C LEU A 16 -11.28 -22.56 -5.47
N ALA A 17 -10.27 -22.71 -6.33
CA ALA A 17 -10.15 -23.87 -7.21
C ALA A 17 -9.99 -25.16 -6.40
N VAL A 18 -9.17 -25.17 -5.34
CA VAL A 18 -9.05 -26.30 -4.40
C VAL A 18 -10.41 -26.65 -3.80
N TYR A 19 -11.20 -25.67 -3.36
CA TYR A 19 -12.54 -25.91 -2.88
C TYR A 19 -13.44 -26.56 -3.95
N GLN A 20 -13.46 -26.01 -5.17
CA GLN A 20 -14.35 -26.50 -6.23
C GLN A 20 -14.00 -27.91 -6.71
N LEU A 21 -12.70 -28.25 -6.76
CA LEU A 21 -12.22 -29.54 -7.23
C LEU A 21 -12.37 -30.65 -6.18
N PHE A 22 -12.01 -30.36 -4.93
CA PHE A 22 -11.89 -31.38 -3.88
C PHE A 22 -13.04 -31.35 -2.87
N LEU A 23 -13.40 -30.17 -2.34
CA LEU A 23 -14.34 -30.08 -1.21
C LEU A 23 -15.79 -29.89 -1.65
N GLY A 24 -16.04 -29.08 -2.67
CA GLY A 24 -17.38 -28.67 -3.10
C GLY A 24 -18.27 -29.82 -3.61
N ARG A 25 -17.67 -30.96 -3.92
CA ARG A 25 -18.37 -32.16 -4.38
C ARG A 25 -18.57 -33.21 -3.30
N GLU A 26 -18.04 -33.03 -2.10
CA GLU A 26 -18.06 -34.02 -1.04
C GLU A 26 -18.92 -33.57 0.16
N LYS A 27 -19.48 -34.54 0.90
CA LYS A 27 -20.36 -34.25 2.04
C LYS A 27 -19.58 -33.92 3.31
N MET A 28 -18.85 -32.78 3.25
CA MET A 28 -17.99 -32.26 4.34
C MET A 28 -18.31 -30.79 4.64
N HIS A 29 -19.59 -30.45 4.72
CA HIS A 29 -20.09 -29.09 4.68
C HIS A 29 -19.55 -28.20 5.81
N ARG A 30 -19.38 -28.77 7.04
CA ARG A 30 -18.77 -28.01 8.17
C ARG A 30 -17.32 -27.65 7.91
N PHE A 31 -16.52 -28.60 7.40
CA PHE A 31 -15.13 -28.34 7.04
C PHE A 31 -15.04 -27.34 5.89
N SER A 32 -15.84 -27.48 4.87
CA SER A 32 -15.92 -26.58 3.70
C SER A 32 -16.28 -25.15 4.10
N ARG A 33 -17.15 -24.95 5.09
CA ARG A 33 -17.51 -23.64 5.64
C ARG A 33 -16.28 -22.90 6.19
N TYR A 34 -15.59 -23.55 7.13
CA TYR A 34 -14.40 -22.95 7.75
C TYR A 34 -13.26 -22.76 6.74
N TYR A 35 -13.09 -23.71 5.82
CA TYR A 35 -12.13 -23.60 4.75
C TYR A 35 -12.38 -22.36 3.86
N LEU A 36 -13.61 -22.15 3.40
CA LEU A 36 -13.95 -21.01 2.54
C LEU A 36 -13.74 -19.66 3.24
N LEU A 37 -14.15 -19.56 4.50
CA LEU A 37 -13.94 -18.33 5.29
C LEU A 37 -12.45 -18.07 5.54
N ALA A 38 -11.73 -19.12 5.97
CA ALA A 38 -10.30 -19.02 6.21
C ALA A 38 -9.53 -18.70 4.92
N ALA A 39 -9.85 -19.36 3.80
CA ALA A 39 -9.22 -19.12 2.51
C ALA A 39 -9.44 -17.68 2.01
N LEU A 40 -10.67 -17.15 2.17
CA LEU A 40 -11.00 -15.79 1.80
C LEU A 40 -10.20 -14.76 2.64
N LEU A 41 -10.20 -14.89 3.95
CA LEU A 41 -9.48 -13.99 4.86
C LEU A 41 -7.96 -14.14 4.68
N PHE A 42 -7.47 -15.36 4.60
CA PHE A 42 -6.05 -15.62 4.42
C PHE A 42 -5.53 -15.03 3.11
N SER A 43 -6.27 -15.15 2.01
CA SER A 43 -5.84 -14.58 0.72
C SER A 43 -5.69 -13.05 0.73
N LEU A 44 -6.40 -12.35 1.64
CA LEU A 44 -6.29 -10.91 1.82
C LEU A 44 -5.13 -10.53 2.76
N VAL A 45 -4.84 -11.36 3.76
CA VAL A 45 -3.81 -11.09 4.78
C VAL A 45 -2.44 -11.61 4.35
N ALA A 46 -2.37 -12.72 3.63
CA ALA A 46 -1.12 -13.37 3.23
C ALA A 46 -0.10 -12.45 2.52
N PRO A 47 -0.49 -11.52 1.64
CA PRO A 47 0.47 -10.62 1.00
C PRO A 47 1.18 -9.64 1.96
N PHE A 48 0.63 -9.43 3.19
CA PHE A 48 1.28 -8.63 4.24
C PHE A 48 2.28 -9.45 5.06
N ILE A 49 2.15 -10.78 5.05
CA ILE A 49 3.02 -11.68 5.79
C ILE A 49 4.18 -12.07 4.86
N THR A 50 5.37 -11.55 5.14
CA THR A 50 6.58 -11.90 4.39
C THR A 50 7.60 -12.52 5.34
N PHE A 51 7.97 -13.78 5.09
CA PHE A 51 9.08 -14.43 5.76
C PHE A 51 10.33 -14.25 4.90
N GLU A 52 11.33 -13.54 5.41
CA GLU A 52 12.64 -13.44 4.77
C GLU A 52 13.44 -14.69 5.13
N THR A 53 13.80 -15.47 4.12
CA THR A 53 14.66 -16.63 4.28
C THR A 53 16.05 -16.31 3.74
N GLU A 54 17.07 -16.34 4.57
CA GLU A 54 18.46 -16.24 4.14
C GLU A 54 18.83 -17.47 3.32
N GLN A 55 19.20 -17.25 2.06
CA GLN A 55 19.76 -18.33 1.24
C GLN A 55 21.21 -18.56 1.67
N THR A 56 21.50 -19.73 2.21
CA THR A 56 22.88 -20.24 2.25
C THR A 56 23.32 -20.45 0.79
N VAL A 57 24.22 -19.59 0.34
CA VAL A 57 24.80 -19.66 -1.01
C VAL A 57 25.60 -20.95 -1.12
N ILE A 58 25.07 -21.93 -1.88
CA ILE A 58 25.89 -23.05 -2.34
C ILE A 58 26.81 -22.48 -3.43
N PRO A 59 28.14 -22.56 -3.28
CA PRO A 59 29.08 -22.05 -4.28
C PRO A 59 28.94 -22.85 -5.57
N THR A 60 28.30 -22.25 -6.57
CA THR A 60 28.31 -22.79 -7.93
C THR A 60 29.63 -22.46 -8.62
N LEU A 61 30.25 -23.47 -9.21
CA LEU A 61 31.48 -23.40 -10.03
C LEU A 61 31.40 -22.29 -11.09
N PRO A 62 32.49 -21.57 -11.35
CA PRO A 62 32.50 -20.47 -12.30
C PRO A 62 32.22 -20.92 -13.72
N ALA A 63 31.15 -20.46 -14.32
CA ALA A 63 30.89 -20.58 -15.72
C ALA A 63 31.86 -19.66 -16.50
N LEU A 64 32.58 -20.22 -17.47
CA LEU A 64 33.48 -19.53 -18.40
C LEU A 64 32.71 -18.38 -19.10
N ALA A 65 33.12 -17.15 -18.82
CA ALA A 65 32.63 -15.97 -19.51
C ALA A 65 33.25 -15.89 -20.91
N VAL A 66 32.41 -15.94 -21.92
CA VAL A 66 32.81 -15.58 -23.29
C VAL A 66 32.67 -14.06 -23.42
N ASP A 67 33.83 -13.40 -23.53
CA ASP A 67 33.91 -11.97 -23.81
C ASP A 67 33.31 -11.66 -25.19
N ARG A 68 32.23 -10.90 -25.24
CA ARG A 68 31.80 -10.21 -26.46
C ARG A 68 32.31 -8.76 -26.38
N VAL A 69 33.36 -8.52 -27.14
CA VAL A 69 33.85 -7.17 -27.48
C VAL A 69 32.77 -6.49 -28.33
N VAL A 70 32.18 -5.41 -27.82
CA VAL A 70 31.37 -4.49 -28.63
C VAL A 70 32.18 -3.21 -28.77
N GLU A 71 32.74 -2.99 -29.91
CA GLU A 71 33.34 -1.71 -30.35
C GLU A 71 32.24 -0.66 -30.41
N ALA A 72 32.38 0.41 -29.59
CA ALA A 72 31.57 1.60 -29.70
C ALA A 72 32.34 2.66 -30.51
N THR A 73 31.88 2.86 -31.72
CA THR A 73 32.32 3.99 -32.57
C THR A 73 31.80 5.31 -31.98
N ALA A 74 32.74 6.21 -31.74
CA ALA A 74 32.45 7.57 -31.32
C ALA A 74 32.09 8.43 -32.53
N ASP A 75 30.85 8.89 -32.59
CA ASP A 75 30.47 10.01 -33.49
C ASP A 75 30.28 11.27 -32.69
N ALA A 76 31.04 12.26 -33.10
CA ALA A 76 31.05 13.62 -32.57
C ALA A 76 29.78 14.35 -33.04
N ALA A 77 28.97 14.83 -32.11
CA ALA A 77 27.83 15.72 -32.40
C ALA A 77 28.18 17.18 -32.09
N PRO A 78 27.73 18.12 -32.93
CA PRO A 78 28.13 19.51 -32.85
C PRO A 78 27.46 20.26 -31.67
N THR A 79 28.22 21.15 -31.03
CA THR A 79 27.80 22.07 -30.00
C THR A 79 26.76 23.08 -30.52
N VAL A 80 25.52 22.94 -30.00
CA VAL A 80 24.49 23.96 -30.15
C VAL A 80 24.48 24.83 -28.87
N PRO A 81 24.41 26.17 -28.95
CA PRO A 81 24.39 27.01 -27.77
C PRO A 81 23.10 26.81 -26.98
N ALA A 82 23.26 26.54 -25.67
CA ALA A 82 22.17 26.34 -24.76
C ALA A 82 21.36 27.61 -24.58
N THR A 83 20.25 27.73 -25.25
CA THR A 83 19.15 28.60 -24.84
C THR A 83 18.63 28.10 -23.49
N VAL A 84 18.60 29.00 -22.51
CA VAL A 84 18.02 28.79 -21.19
C VAL A 84 16.55 28.39 -21.42
N PRO A 85 16.10 27.20 -21.00
CA PRO A 85 14.68 26.89 -21.10
C PRO A 85 13.97 27.77 -20.08
N GLU A 86 13.14 28.67 -20.59
CA GLU A 86 12.06 29.27 -19.86
C GLU A 86 11.27 28.13 -19.21
N VAL A 87 11.17 28.15 -17.88
CA VAL A 87 10.35 27.19 -17.15
C VAL A 87 8.91 27.49 -17.50
N VAL A 88 8.46 26.93 -18.63
CA VAL A 88 7.04 26.83 -18.93
C VAL A 88 6.49 25.88 -17.86
N GLU A 89 5.76 26.43 -16.90
CA GLU A 89 4.91 25.59 -16.02
C GLU A 89 4.03 24.75 -16.94
N GLN A 90 4.39 23.48 -17.08
CA GLN A 90 3.53 22.53 -17.78
C GLN A 90 2.20 22.53 -17.03
N PRO A 91 1.07 22.67 -17.74
CA PRO A 91 -0.23 22.57 -17.12
C PRO A 91 -0.24 21.22 -16.37
N LYS A 92 -0.55 21.27 -15.06
CA LYS A 92 -0.68 20.06 -14.23
C LYS A 92 -1.67 19.16 -14.92
N GLY A 93 -1.16 18.17 -15.65
CA GLY A 93 -1.98 17.16 -16.29
C GLY A 93 -2.87 16.51 -15.24
N LEU A 94 -4.05 16.07 -15.65
CA LEU A 94 -5.00 15.40 -14.77
C LEU A 94 -4.27 14.28 -14.01
N ASP A 95 -4.27 14.35 -12.67
CA ASP A 95 -3.67 13.31 -11.84
C ASP A 95 -4.56 12.07 -11.88
N TRP A 96 -4.23 11.16 -12.82
CA TRP A 96 -4.96 9.91 -13.01
C TRP A 96 -5.00 9.04 -11.75
N GLN A 97 -4.00 9.14 -10.89
CA GLN A 97 -3.98 8.39 -9.63
C GLN A 97 -5.04 8.90 -8.68
N MET A 98 -5.18 10.23 -8.57
CA MET A 98 -6.21 10.86 -7.75
C MET A 98 -7.60 10.55 -8.29
N LEU A 99 -7.80 10.61 -9.63
CA LEU A 99 -9.07 10.27 -10.26
C LEU A 99 -9.50 8.83 -9.98
N LEU A 100 -8.58 7.86 -10.15
CA LEU A 100 -8.85 6.45 -9.86
C LEU A 100 -9.20 6.23 -8.37
N LEU A 101 -8.54 6.94 -7.47
CA LEU A 101 -8.80 6.86 -6.04
C LEU A 101 -10.18 7.43 -5.69
N VAL A 102 -10.59 8.55 -6.30
CA VAL A 102 -11.93 9.13 -6.14
C VAL A 102 -13.00 8.16 -6.66
N ILE A 103 -12.80 7.57 -7.84
CA ILE A 103 -13.73 6.57 -8.39
C ILE A 103 -13.84 5.36 -7.46
N TYR A 104 -12.72 4.85 -6.95
CA TYR A 104 -12.71 3.73 -6.02
C TYR A 104 -13.55 4.02 -4.77
N PHE A 105 -13.33 5.16 -4.13
CA PHE A 105 -14.09 5.54 -2.94
C PHE A 105 -15.55 5.82 -3.23
N ALA A 106 -15.89 6.44 -4.36
CA ALA A 106 -17.28 6.70 -4.76
C ALA A 106 -18.05 5.37 -4.94
N VAL A 107 -17.46 4.39 -5.61
CA VAL A 107 -18.10 3.07 -5.80
C VAL A 107 -18.19 2.33 -4.47
N SER A 108 -17.12 2.32 -3.66
CA SER A 108 -17.13 1.69 -2.33
C SER A 108 -18.19 2.31 -1.42
N ALA A 109 -18.33 3.64 -1.42
CA ALA A 109 -19.38 4.34 -0.68
C ALA A 109 -20.78 3.94 -1.16
N THR A 110 -20.99 3.80 -2.46
CA THR A 110 -22.26 3.33 -3.03
C THR A 110 -22.61 1.92 -2.54
N PHE A 111 -21.64 0.99 -2.55
CA PHE A 111 -21.84 -0.36 -2.02
C PHE A 111 -22.11 -0.35 -0.50
N LEU A 112 -21.41 0.50 0.26
CA LEU A 112 -21.59 0.64 1.71
C LEU A 112 -23.00 1.17 2.04
N VAL A 113 -23.44 2.22 1.35
CA VAL A 113 -24.79 2.78 1.51
C VAL A 113 -25.85 1.72 1.18
N ARG A 114 -25.70 1.01 0.06
CA ARG A 114 -26.60 -0.09 -0.32
C ARG A 114 -26.64 -1.19 0.76
N PHE A 115 -25.49 -1.57 1.29
CA PHE A 115 -25.38 -2.56 2.38
C PHE A 115 -26.10 -2.07 3.63
N ALA A 116 -25.87 -0.82 4.06
CA ALA A 116 -26.51 -0.23 5.23
C ALA A 116 -28.02 -0.12 5.06
N LEU A 117 -28.50 0.31 3.88
CA LEU A 117 -29.94 0.37 3.58
C LEU A 117 -30.60 -1.01 3.60
N ASN A 118 -29.97 -2.03 2.99
CA ASN A 118 -30.48 -3.40 3.04
C ASN A 118 -30.58 -3.92 4.47
N LEU A 119 -29.56 -3.65 5.28
CA LEU A 119 -29.52 -4.03 6.69
C LEU A 119 -30.63 -3.33 7.48
N ALA A 120 -30.78 -2.00 7.29
CA ALA A 120 -31.82 -1.20 7.95
C ALA A 120 -33.24 -1.69 7.56
N LEU A 121 -33.45 -2.06 6.28
CA LEU A 121 -34.74 -2.59 5.82
C LEU A 121 -35.08 -3.92 6.51
N VAL A 122 -34.11 -4.84 6.67
CA VAL A 122 -34.34 -6.11 7.37
C VAL A 122 -34.68 -5.87 8.84
N PHE A 123 -33.92 -4.98 9.52
CA PHE A 123 -34.24 -4.65 10.91
C PHE A 123 -35.58 -3.92 11.07
N ARG A 124 -35.95 -3.05 10.13
CA ARG A 124 -37.28 -2.43 10.09
C ARG A 124 -38.39 -3.47 9.97
N ARG A 125 -38.24 -4.45 9.05
CA ARG A 125 -39.19 -5.58 8.93
C ARG A 125 -39.29 -6.39 10.23
N ALA A 126 -38.14 -6.66 10.87
CA ALA A 126 -38.11 -7.34 12.16
C ALA A 126 -38.81 -6.58 13.29
N LYS A 127 -38.83 -5.21 13.22
CA LYS A 127 -39.56 -4.39 14.17
C LYS A 127 -41.08 -4.34 13.93
N MET A 128 -41.48 -4.32 12.68
CA MET A 128 -42.90 -4.10 12.30
C MET A 128 -43.75 -5.40 12.33
N GLY A 129 -43.13 -6.56 12.11
CA GLY A 129 -43.85 -7.85 12.13
C GLY A 129 -44.18 -8.31 13.54
N GLU A 130 -45.31 -9.07 13.66
CA GLU A 130 -45.67 -9.78 14.90
C GLU A 130 -44.58 -10.81 15.25
N ARG A 131 -44.20 -10.86 16.52
CA ARG A 131 -43.10 -11.70 16.97
C ARG A 131 -43.57 -12.83 17.89
N GLN A 132 -43.11 -14.03 17.59
CA GLN A 132 -43.37 -15.21 18.39
C GLN A 132 -42.07 -15.96 18.73
N PRO A 133 -41.85 -16.47 19.93
CA PRO A 133 -40.67 -17.25 20.26
C PRO A 133 -40.72 -18.64 19.57
N LEU A 134 -39.59 -19.05 18.99
CA LEU A 134 -39.48 -20.37 18.34
C LEU A 134 -38.10 -21.00 18.60
N ALA A 135 -38.02 -21.96 19.51
CA ALA A 135 -36.86 -22.84 19.71
C ALA A 135 -35.47 -22.14 19.70
N GLY A 136 -35.36 -20.98 20.37
CA GLY A 136 -34.14 -20.20 20.44
C GLY A 136 -33.97 -19.14 19.32
N ALA A 137 -34.96 -19.02 18.44
CA ALA A 137 -35.09 -17.97 17.43
C ALA A 137 -36.33 -17.11 17.71
N THR A 138 -36.49 -16.03 16.97
CA THR A 138 -37.69 -15.20 16.97
C THR A 138 -38.36 -15.29 15.60
N LEU A 139 -39.55 -15.88 15.56
CA LEU A 139 -40.39 -15.90 14.38
C LEU A 139 -41.01 -14.52 14.19
N VAL A 140 -40.99 -14.01 12.98
CA VAL A 140 -41.59 -12.71 12.59
C VAL A 140 -42.61 -12.96 11.52
N LEU A 141 -43.88 -12.75 11.86
CA LEU A 141 -44.98 -12.89 10.93
C LEU A 141 -45.09 -11.63 10.08
N MET A 142 -45.02 -11.82 8.77
CA MET A 142 -45.03 -10.75 7.77
C MET A 142 -46.41 -10.67 7.09
N ASP A 143 -46.84 -9.45 6.78
CA ASP A 143 -47.99 -9.23 5.93
C ASP A 143 -47.63 -9.50 4.45
N GLY A 144 -48.46 -10.33 3.79
CA GLY A 144 -48.30 -10.67 2.38
C GLY A 144 -47.51 -11.96 2.10
N PRO A 145 -47.50 -12.41 0.84
CA PRO A 145 -46.85 -13.63 0.44
C PRO A 145 -45.33 -13.49 0.50
N THR A 146 -44.71 -14.16 1.45
CA THR A 146 -43.26 -14.12 1.65
C THR A 146 -42.72 -15.53 1.79
N SER A 147 -41.72 -15.89 0.95
CA SER A 147 -40.99 -17.14 1.20
C SER A 147 -40.25 -17.04 2.52
N PRO A 148 -40.27 -18.11 3.34
CA PRO A 148 -39.46 -18.14 4.57
C PRO A 148 -37.99 -17.78 4.30
N PHE A 149 -37.42 -16.98 5.21
CA PHE A 149 -35.98 -16.67 5.22
C PHE A 149 -35.55 -16.31 6.65
N SER A 150 -34.26 -16.49 6.92
CA SER A 150 -33.68 -16.19 8.23
C SER A 150 -32.63 -15.07 8.17
N PHE A 151 -32.56 -14.29 9.24
CA PHE A 151 -31.53 -13.27 9.40
C PHE A 151 -31.18 -13.11 10.89
N LEU A 152 -29.90 -13.31 11.23
CA LEU A 152 -29.42 -13.37 12.60
C LEU A 152 -30.27 -14.35 13.48
N ARG A 153 -31.06 -13.83 14.40
CA ARG A 153 -31.96 -14.61 15.26
C ARG A 153 -33.41 -14.60 14.80
N PHE A 154 -33.72 -13.94 13.71
CA PHE A 154 -35.08 -13.77 13.20
C PHE A 154 -35.35 -14.76 12.06
N ILE A 155 -36.53 -15.34 12.05
CA ILE A 155 -37.09 -16.16 10.97
C ILE A 155 -38.33 -15.42 10.48
N PHE A 156 -38.34 -15.01 9.23
CA PHE A 156 -39.45 -14.28 8.61
C PHE A 156 -40.30 -15.24 7.81
N VAL A 157 -41.59 -15.21 8.04
CA VAL A 157 -42.58 -16.06 7.33
C VAL A 157 -43.83 -15.26 7.02
N SER A 158 -44.59 -15.69 6.00
CA SER A 158 -45.94 -15.16 5.77
C SER A 158 -46.85 -15.54 6.92
N GLY A 159 -47.49 -14.55 7.56
CA GLY A 159 -48.44 -14.80 8.67
C GLY A 159 -49.62 -15.65 8.23
N LYS A 160 -50.13 -15.44 7.02
CA LYS A 160 -51.23 -16.24 6.43
C LYS A 160 -50.82 -17.69 6.24
N ASP A 161 -49.66 -17.94 5.60
CA ASP A 161 -49.21 -19.29 5.33
C ASP A 161 -48.85 -20.06 6.63
N TYR A 162 -48.37 -19.35 7.66
CA TYR A 162 -48.10 -19.94 8.96
C TYR A 162 -49.37 -20.33 9.70
N GLN A 163 -50.39 -19.44 9.74
CA GLN A 163 -51.68 -19.72 10.40
C GLN A 163 -52.46 -20.82 9.69
N GLN A 164 -52.33 -20.94 8.38
CA GLN A 164 -52.98 -22.00 7.57
C GLN A 164 -52.21 -23.34 7.61
N GLY A 165 -51.08 -23.41 8.32
CA GLY A 165 -50.26 -24.63 8.34
C GLY A 165 -49.59 -24.98 7.00
N ALA A 166 -49.52 -24.02 6.08
CA ALA A 166 -48.92 -24.22 4.76
C ALA A 166 -47.37 -24.27 4.81
N ILE A 167 -46.75 -23.90 5.95
CA ILE A 167 -45.32 -23.97 6.18
C ILE A 167 -45.03 -25.27 6.92
N GLY A 168 -44.44 -26.23 6.21
CA GLY A 168 -44.07 -27.52 6.81
C GLY A 168 -42.96 -27.39 7.87
N PRO A 169 -42.93 -28.34 8.84
CA PRO A 169 -41.92 -28.38 9.90
C PRO A 169 -40.50 -28.51 9.36
N GLU A 170 -40.30 -29.13 8.20
CA GLU A 170 -39.03 -29.29 7.51
C GLU A 170 -38.46 -27.91 7.09
N LEU A 171 -39.32 -27.02 6.60
CA LEU A 171 -38.92 -25.68 6.15
C LEU A 171 -38.54 -24.80 7.35
N LEU A 172 -39.29 -24.91 8.46
CA LEU A 172 -38.95 -24.25 9.72
C LEU A 172 -37.63 -24.77 10.30
N THR A 173 -37.38 -26.09 10.23
CA THR A 173 -36.12 -26.70 10.66
C THR A 173 -34.95 -26.21 9.82
N HIS A 174 -35.17 -26.01 8.51
CA HIS A 174 -34.18 -25.44 7.59
C HIS A 174 -33.78 -23.99 8.02
N GLU A 175 -34.76 -23.11 8.20
CA GLU A 175 -34.52 -21.72 8.61
C GLU A 175 -33.94 -21.65 10.02
N LEU A 176 -34.38 -22.48 10.94
CA LEU A 176 -33.84 -22.55 12.29
C LEU A 176 -32.37 -22.96 12.30
N THR A 177 -31.96 -23.83 11.36
CA THR A 177 -30.55 -24.21 11.20
C THR A 177 -29.68 -23.02 10.79
N HIS A 178 -30.15 -22.18 9.86
CA HIS A 178 -29.45 -20.96 9.50
C HIS A 178 -29.25 -20.03 10.71
N VAL A 179 -30.24 -19.89 11.59
CA VAL A 179 -30.15 -19.12 12.82
C VAL A 179 -29.15 -19.75 13.80
N ARG A 180 -29.32 -21.03 14.12
CA ARG A 180 -28.49 -21.79 15.10
C ARG A 180 -27.02 -21.80 14.68
N GLN A 181 -26.72 -21.99 13.39
CA GLN A 181 -25.39 -22.03 12.86
C GLN A 181 -24.86 -20.64 12.51
N ARG A 182 -25.64 -19.58 12.74
CA ARG A 182 -25.23 -18.16 12.52
C ARG A 182 -24.73 -17.87 11.10
N HIS A 183 -25.35 -18.49 10.09
CA HIS A 183 -24.96 -18.35 8.69
C HIS A 183 -24.98 -16.88 8.20
N THR A 184 -25.85 -16.06 8.79
CA THR A 184 -25.94 -14.63 8.48
C THR A 184 -24.63 -13.89 8.72
N ILE A 185 -23.85 -14.27 9.76
CA ILE A 185 -22.58 -13.61 10.09
C ILE A 185 -21.58 -13.82 8.96
N ASP A 186 -21.49 -15.03 8.42
CA ASP A 186 -20.58 -15.34 7.31
C ASP A 186 -20.95 -14.51 6.07
N VAL A 187 -22.26 -14.40 5.78
CA VAL A 187 -22.76 -13.61 4.66
C VAL A 187 -22.46 -12.13 4.86
N LEU A 188 -22.70 -11.57 6.04
CA LEU A 188 -22.39 -10.17 6.35
C LEU A 188 -20.91 -9.88 6.24
N LEU A 189 -20.05 -10.78 6.69
CA LEU A 189 -18.59 -10.66 6.53
C LEU A 189 -18.21 -10.53 5.05
N VAL A 190 -18.73 -11.42 4.20
CA VAL A 190 -18.44 -11.39 2.76
C VAL A 190 -19.01 -10.15 2.08
N GLU A 191 -20.21 -9.70 2.46
CA GLU A 191 -20.82 -8.46 1.95
C GLU A 191 -19.95 -7.24 2.32
N LEU A 192 -19.43 -7.19 3.56
CA LEU A 192 -18.54 -6.13 4.00
C LEU A 192 -17.20 -6.15 3.24
N LEU A 193 -16.61 -7.34 3.05
CA LEU A 193 -15.40 -7.47 2.22
C LEU A 193 -15.66 -7.04 0.77
N GLN A 194 -16.85 -7.34 0.24
CA GLN A 194 -17.25 -6.94 -1.11
C GLN A 194 -17.31 -5.39 -1.27
N VAL A 195 -17.59 -4.62 -0.22
CA VAL A 195 -17.53 -3.15 -0.25
C VAL A 195 -16.11 -2.67 -0.53
N VAL A 196 -15.10 -3.34 0.04
CA VAL A 196 -13.69 -2.97 -0.08
C VAL A 196 -13.08 -3.49 -1.38
N ILE A 197 -13.34 -4.74 -1.74
CA ILE A 197 -12.74 -5.42 -2.90
C ILE A 197 -13.77 -5.70 -4.00
N TRP A 198 -14.68 -4.76 -4.23
CA TRP A 198 -15.78 -4.85 -5.20
C TRP A 198 -15.33 -5.14 -6.63
N PHE A 199 -14.14 -4.69 -7.00
CA PHE A 199 -13.52 -4.89 -8.32
C PHE A 199 -13.00 -6.33 -8.55
N ASN A 200 -12.91 -7.16 -7.50
CA ASN A 200 -12.44 -8.53 -7.62
C ASN A 200 -13.60 -9.51 -7.85
N PRO A 201 -13.72 -10.14 -9.03
CA PRO A 201 -14.82 -11.05 -9.32
C PRO A 201 -14.81 -12.32 -8.45
N LEU A 202 -13.66 -12.72 -7.89
CA LEU A 202 -13.53 -13.91 -7.06
C LEU A 202 -14.34 -13.81 -5.75
N VAL A 203 -14.48 -12.60 -5.20
CA VAL A 203 -15.30 -12.39 -3.98
C VAL A 203 -16.75 -12.79 -4.19
N TYR A 204 -17.29 -12.55 -5.37
CA TYR A 204 -18.65 -12.95 -5.74
C TYR A 204 -18.77 -14.48 -5.87
N LEU A 205 -17.71 -15.13 -6.36
CA LEU A 205 -17.66 -16.59 -6.44
C LEU A 205 -17.55 -17.24 -5.05
N TYR A 206 -16.73 -16.65 -4.14
CA TYR A 206 -16.69 -17.07 -2.72
C TYR A 206 -18.05 -16.91 -2.05
N LYS A 207 -18.70 -15.77 -2.20
CA LYS A 207 -20.05 -15.50 -1.69
C LYS A 207 -21.05 -16.57 -2.15
N ARG A 208 -21.01 -16.92 -3.45
CA ARG A 208 -21.85 -17.98 -4.01
C ARG A 208 -21.52 -19.35 -3.41
N ALA A 209 -20.24 -19.68 -3.25
CA ALA A 209 -19.78 -20.93 -2.68
C ALA A 209 -20.20 -21.07 -1.21
N ILE A 210 -20.00 -20.01 -0.40
CA ILE A 210 -20.37 -19.95 1.02
C ILE A 210 -21.89 -20.12 1.17
N ARG A 211 -22.70 -19.37 0.42
CA ARG A 211 -24.16 -19.49 0.45
C ARG A 211 -24.61 -20.90 0.05
N THR A 212 -24.04 -21.48 -1.01
CA THR A 212 -24.36 -22.84 -1.44
C THR A 212 -24.02 -23.86 -0.34
N ASN A 213 -22.90 -23.69 0.35
CA ASN A 213 -22.50 -24.56 1.44
C ASN A 213 -23.41 -24.42 2.68
N HIS A 214 -23.94 -23.22 2.95
CA HIS A 214 -24.94 -23.00 4.00
C HIS A 214 -26.22 -23.74 3.71
N GLU A 215 -26.68 -23.75 2.44
CA GLU A 215 -27.84 -24.52 2.03
C GLU A 215 -27.62 -26.02 2.27
N TYR A 216 -26.44 -26.55 1.95
CA TYR A 216 -26.13 -27.98 2.21
C TYR A 216 -26.13 -28.31 3.71
N LEU A 217 -25.62 -27.40 4.56
CA LEU A 217 -25.64 -27.58 6.01
C LEU A 217 -27.07 -27.58 6.58
N ALA A 218 -27.94 -26.70 6.06
CA ALA A 218 -29.32 -26.64 6.47
C ALA A 218 -30.08 -27.87 6.01
N ASP A 219 -29.87 -28.31 4.75
CA ASP A 219 -30.46 -29.51 4.20
C ASP A 219 -30.05 -30.78 4.97
N GLU A 220 -28.77 -30.87 5.35
CA GLU A 220 -28.25 -32.01 6.14
C GLU A 220 -28.97 -32.12 7.48
N GLN A 221 -29.22 -31.00 8.17
CA GLN A 221 -29.95 -31.00 9.46
C GLN A 221 -31.42 -31.36 9.31
N VAL A 222 -32.08 -30.91 8.23
CA VAL A 222 -33.45 -31.31 7.94
C VAL A 222 -33.55 -32.83 7.73
N ILE A 223 -32.63 -33.40 6.94
CA ILE A 223 -32.59 -34.84 6.66
C ILE A 223 -32.28 -35.65 7.92
N GLU A 224 -31.36 -35.20 8.76
CA GLU A 224 -31.05 -35.85 10.04
C GLU A 224 -32.23 -35.84 10.98
N HIS A 225 -33.03 -34.75 11.03
CA HIS A 225 -34.16 -34.62 11.96
C HIS A 225 -35.41 -35.32 11.47
N HIS A 226 -35.78 -35.12 10.20
CA HIS A 226 -37.05 -35.61 9.64
C HIS A 226 -36.94 -36.96 8.91
N GLN A 227 -35.74 -37.40 8.54
CA GLN A 227 -35.39 -38.67 7.90
C GLN A 227 -36.15 -38.99 6.59
N ASN A 228 -36.91 -38.04 6.02
CA ASN A 228 -37.69 -38.19 4.80
C ASN A 228 -37.16 -37.34 3.66
N VAL A 229 -36.10 -37.83 2.99
CA VAL A 229 -35.41 -37.11 1.91
C VAL A 229 -36.33 -36.81 0.74
N LYS A 230 -37.18 -37.79 0.33
CA LYS A 230 -38.06 -37.61 -0.85
C LYS A 230 -39.08 -36.53 -0.62
N HIS A 231 -39.77 -36.56 0.53
CA HIS A 231 -40.74 -35.55 0.89
C HIS A 231 -40.13 -34.14 0.92
N TYR A 232 -38.97 -33.99 1.53
CA TYR A 232 -38.28 -32.71 1.59
C TYR A 232 -37.83 -32.20 0.19
N GLN A 233 -37.39 -33.12 -0.68
CA GLN A 233 -37.06 -32.75 -2.07
C GLN A 233 -38.29 -32.25 -2.83
N HIS A 234 -39.47 -32.88 -2.68
CA HIS A 234 -40.71 -32.38 -3.26
C HIS A 234 -41.11 -31.02 -2.72
N LEU A 235 -41.02 -30.80 -1.41
CA LEU A 235 -41.28 -29.52 -0.77
C LEU A 235 -40.40 -28.38 -1.35
N LEU A 236 -39.11 -28.64 -1.57
CA LEU A 236 -38.21 -27.67 -2.18
C LEU A 236 -38.57 -27.37 -3.63
N LEU A 237 -38.96 -28.37 -4.41
CA LEU A 237 -39.41 -28.18 -5.79
C LEU A 237 -40.69 -27.36 -5.83
N ASP A 238 -41.69 -27.69 -4.99
CA ASP A 238 -42.93 -26.94 -4.91
C ASP A 238 -42.73 -25.46 -4.55
N THR A 239 -41.78 -25.18 -3.66
CA THR A 239 -41.44 -23.81 -3.29
C THR A 239 -40.90 -23.02 -4.45
N ILE A 240 -40.21 -23.66 -5.40
CA ILE A 240 -39.67 -22.99 -6.61
C ILE A 240 -40.78 -22.80 -7.65
N PHE A 241 -41.62 -23.80 -7.87
CA PHE A 241 -42.71 -23.72 -8.86
C PHE A 241 -43.83 -22.75 -8.46
N ARG A 242 -44.07 -22.55 -7.15
CA ARG A 242 -44.98 -21.51 -6.65
C ARG A 242 -44.48 -20.08 -6.88
N LYS A 243 -43.17 -19.90 -7.06
CA LYS A 243 -42.63 -18.60 -7.45
C LYS A 243 -42.82 -18.41 -8.95
N ASN A 244 -43.87 -17.72 -9.35
CA ASN A 244 -44.06 -17.23 -10.72
C ASN A 244 -42.98 -16.19 -11.10
N THR A 245 -41.75 -16.65 -11.28
CA THR A 245 -40.61 -15.78 -11.66
C THR A 245 -40.44 -15.79 -13.18
N PRO A 246 -40.14 -14.63 -13.82
CA PRO A 246 -39.87 -14.54 -15.25
C PRO A 246 -38.75 -15.50 -15.66
N SER A 247 -38.87 -16.16 -16.81
CA SER A 247 -38.02 -17.26 -17.30
C SER A 247 -36.51 -17.04 -17.25
N LEU A 248 -36.04 -15.80 -17.37
CA LEU A 248 -34.61 -15.48 -17.31
C LEU A 248 -33.99 -15.61 -15.90
N VAL A 249 -34.78 -15.42 -14.83
CA VAL A 249 -34.30 -15.55 -13.43
C VAL A 249 -34.39 -16.98 -12.96
N SER A 250 -35.23 -17.79 -13.56
CA SER A 250 -35.49 -19.20 -13.22
C SER A 250 -34.26 -20.12 -13.35
N ASN A 251 -33.43 -19.92 -14.37
CA ASN A 251 -32.29 -20.79 -14.67
C ASN A 251 -31.21 -20.83 -13.58
N ILE A 252 -30.95 -19.71 -12.91
CA ILE A 252 -29.91 -19.63 -11.85
C ILE A 252 -30.39 -20.30 -10.56
N GLY A 253 -31.66 -20.08 -10.18
CA GLY A 253 -32.30 -20.72 -9.02
C GLY A 253 -32.38 -22.22 -9.17
N PHE A 254 -32.76 -22.71 -10.35
CA PHE A 254 -32.85 -24.14 -10.66
C PHE A 254 -31.48 -24.86 -10.58
N SER A 255 -30.40 -24.22 -11.04
CA SER A 255 -29.04 -24.76 -10.95
C SER A 255 -28.60 -25.00 -9.50
N LEU A 256 -28.92 -24.08 -8.58
CA LEU A 256 -28.60 -24.24 -7.15
C LEU A 256 -29.42 -25.36 -6.53
N THR A 257 -30.73 -25.40 -6.79
CA THR A 257 -31.60 -26.44 -6.27
C THR A 257 -31.21 -27.82 -6.80
N LYS A 258 -30.88 -27.96 -8.08
CA LYS A 258 -30.34 -29.22 -8.62
C LYS A 258 -29.11 -29.68 -7.85
N LYS A 259 -28.18 -28.79 -7.49
CA LYS A 259 -27.01 -29.15 -6.67
C LYS A 259 -27.41 -29.61 -5.27
N ARG A 260 -28.40 -28.96 -4.62
CA ARG A 260 -28.91 -29.34 -3.30
C ARG A 260 -29.51 -30.75 -3.37
N LEU A 261 -30.41 -31.05 -4.33
CA LEU A 261 -31.03 -32.33 -4.50
C LEU A 261 -30.02 -33.49 -4.70
N ILE A 262 -28.98 -33.26 -5.52
CA ILE A 262 -27.87 -34.19 -5.73
C ILE A 262 -27.09 -34.42 -4.43
N MET A 263 -26.80 -33.34 -3.68
CA MET A 263 -26.00 -33.42 -2.46
C MET A 263 -26.74 -34.15 -1.31
N MET A 264 -28.05 -34.03 -1.22
CA MET A 264 -28.88 -34.74 -0.23
C MET A 264 -28.78 -36.26 -0.37
N THR A 265 -28.74 -36.76 -1.59
CA THR A 265 -28.68 -38.21 -1.87
C THR A 265 -27.27 -38.79 -1.85
N LYS A 266 -26.24 -37.91 -1.88
CA LYS A 266 -24.85 -38.33 -1.93
C LYS A 266 -24.43 -39.02 -0.63
N LYS A 267 -23.66 -40.11 -0.74
CA LYS A 267 -23.00 -40.80 0.38
C LYS A 267 -21.47 -40.62 0.19
N THR A 268 -20.79 -40.10 1.18
CA THR A 268 -19.32 -40.01 1.19
C THR A 268 -18.78 -40.86 2.32
N SER A 269 -17.86 -41.79 2.02
CA SER A 269 -17.25 -42.64 3.06
C SER A 269 -16.30 -41.82 3.95
N LYS A 270 -16.16 -42.21 5.23
CA LYS A 270 -15.27 -41.57 6.20
C LYS A 270 -13.80 -41.57 5.71
N GLY A 271 -13.35 -42.67 5.08
CA GLY A 271 -12.01 -42.81 4.51
C GLY A 271 -11.76 -41.80 3.39
N LYS A 272 -12.73 -41.59 2.47
CA LYS A 272 -12.65 -40.59 1.41
C LYS A 272 -12.60 -39.18 1.99
N MET A 273 -13.39 -38.88 3.02
CA MET A 273 -13.35 -37.58 3.68
C MET A 273 -12.00 -37.30 4.31
N LEU A 274 -11.37 -38.28 4.95
CA LEU A 274 -10.05 -38.14 5.54
C LEU A 274 -8.99 -37.94 4.45
N ALA A 275 -9.03 -38.74 3.38
CA ALA A 275 -8.09 -38.61 2.25
C ALA A 275 -8.17 -37.25 1.60
N VAL A 276 -9.36 -36.68 1.37
CA VAL A 276 -9.52 -35.33 0.82
C VAL A 276 -8.97 -34.27 1.77
N LYS A 277 -9.22 -34.34 3.08
CA LYS A 277 -8.67 -33.43 4.08
C LYS A 277 -7.13 -33.45 4.06
N LEU A 278 -6.54 -34.65 4.05
CA LEU A 278 -5.07 -34.83 4.00
C LEU A 278 -4.48 -34.36 2.69
N ALA A 279 -5.17 -34.48 1.56
CA ALA A 279 -4.70 -34.00 0.27
C ALA A 279 -4.76 -32.46 0.16
N VAL A 280 -5.70 -31.80 0.83
CA VAL A 280 -5.83 -30.34 0.81
C VAL A 280 -4.73 -29.67 1.64
N LEU A 281 -4.30 -30.27 2.75
CA LEU A 281 -3.28 -29.69 3.64
C LEU A 281 -1.95 -29.37 2.95
N PRO A 282 -1.29 -30.26 2.18
CA PRO A 282 -0.04 -29.94 1.50
C PRO A 282 -0.23 -28.90 0.41
N ILE A 283 -1.40 -28.85 -0.25
CA ILE A 283 -1.68 -27.84 -1.27
C ILE A 283 -1.77 -26.45 -0.61
N VAL A 284 -2.44 -26.35 0.53
CA VAL A 284 -2.52 -25.09 1.30
C VAL A 284 -1.14 -24.70 1.84
N ALA A 285 -0.37 -25.67 2.38
CA ALA A 285 0.99 -25.42 2.85
C ALA A 285 1.92 -24.91 1.73
N LEU A 286 1.84 -25.53 0.54
CA LEU A 286 2.58 -25.09 -0.64
C LEU A 286 2.14 -23.67 -1.07
N ALA A 287 0.85 -23.39 -1.03
CA ALA A 287 0.33 -22.06 -1.33
C ALA A 287 0.88 -21.01 -0.33
N ILE A 288 0.91 -21.32 0.98
CA ILE A 288 1.51 -20.46 2.00
C ILE A 288 3.00 -20.23 1.68
N PHE A 289 3.74 -21.30 1.40
CA PHE A 289 5.16 -21.22 1.08
C PHE A 289 5.43 -20.33 -0.15
N VAL A 290 4.72 -20.55 -1.25
CA VAL A 290 4.92 -19.81 -2.51
C VAL A 290 4.52 -18.32 -2.38
N PHE A 291 3.45 -18.00 -1.63
CA PHE A 291 2.93 -16.64 -1.58
C PHE A 291 3.42 -15.83 -0.38
N CYS A 292 3.79 -16.46 0.74
CA CYS A 292 4.27 -15.78 1.94
C CYS A 292 5.80 -15.76 2.07
N VAL A 293 6.52 -16.76 1.49
CA VAL A 293 7.98 -16.75 1.53
C VAL A 293 8.48 -15.81 0.43
N ARG A 294 9.16 -14.75 0.83
CA ARG A 294 10.08 -14.02 -0.05
C ARG A 294 11.45 -14.64 0.15
N TYR A 295 11.97 -15.24 -0.89
CA TYR A 295 13.43 -15.36 -0.97
C TYR A 295 13.92 -13.91 -0.98
N ALA A 296 14.65 -13.48 0.06
CA ALA A 296 15.53 -12.34 -0.09
C ALA A 296 16.25 -12.62 -1.42
N GLU A 297 16.12 -11.72 -2.41
CA GLU A 297 17.01 -11.81 -3.56
C GLU A 297 18.38 -12.01 -2.91
N PRO A 298 19.16 -13.06 -3.30
CA PRO A 298 20.47 -13.24 -2.74
C PRO A 298 21.04 -11.83 -2.85
N VAL A 299 21.37 -11.22 -1.70
CA VAL A 299 22.30 -10.10 -1.72
C VAL A 299 23.39 -10.73 -2.53
N LYS A 300 23.35 -10.44 -3.87
CA LYS A 300 24.40 -10.88 -4.77
C LYS A 300 25.57 -10.49 -3.95
N ALA A 301 26.24 -11.48 -3.36
CA ALA A 301 27.52 -11.24 -2.73
C ALA A 301 28.18 -10.48 -3.83
N GLN A 302 28.22 -9.18 -3.70
CA GLN A 302 28.81 -8.30 -4.68
C GLN A 302 30.28 -8.66 -4.56
N THR A 303 30.58 -9.82 -5.16
CA THR A 303 31.91 -10.07 -5.65
C THR A 303 32.14 -8.86 -6.53
N GLN A 304 32.74 -7.88 -5.91
CA GLN A 304 33.46 -6.75 -6.41
C GLN A 304 33.56 -6.69 -7.96
N ASN A 305 32.40 -6.48 -8.59
CA ASN A 305 32.21 -5.74 -9.80
C ASN A 305 31.06 -4.75 -9.54
N LYS A 306 31.13 -4.11 -8.37
CA LYS A 306 30.62 -2.77 -8.19
C LYS A 306 31.42 -1.97 -9.22
N LYS A 307 30.84 -1.72 -10.39
CA LYS A 307 31.13 -0.45 -11.04
C LYS A 307 30.82 0.55 -9.93
N GLU A 308 31.87 0.99 -9.23
CA GLU A 308 31.77 1.93 -8.12
C GLU A 308 30.88 3.04 -8.65
N LYS A 309 29.72 3.20 -8.06
CA LYS A 309 28.81 4.29 -8.45
C LYS A 309 29.58 5.56 -8.10
N GLN A 310 30.30 6.09 -9.09
CA GLN A 310 31.07 7.30 -8.93
C GLN A 310 30.07 8.44 -8.82
N GLU A 311 30.06 9.09 -7.69
CA GLU A 311 29.31 10.32 -7.50
C GLU A 311 30.16 11.50 -7.91
N LYS A 312 29.59 12.41 -8.71
CA LYS A 312 30.26 13.65 -9.13
C LYS A 312 29.99 14.74 -8.10
N VAL A 313 31.04 15.19 -7.44
CA VAL A 313 30.97 16.28 -6.49
C VAL A 313 31.75 17.49 -7.07
N VAL A 314 31.06 18.62 -7.16
CA VAL A 314 31.67 19.87 -7.67
C VAL A 314 32.17 20.68 -6.48
N ILE A 315 33.47 20.91 -6.42
CA ILE A 315 34.14 21.70 -5.40
C ILE A 315 34.96 22.80 -6.10
N GLY A 316 34.61 24.03 -5.83
CA GLY A 316 35.20 25.12 -6.57
C GLY A 316 34.80 25.08 -8.06
N LYS A 317 35.78 25.13 -8.93
CA LYS A 317 35.62 24.99 -10.38
C LYS A 317 35.89 23.55 -10.87
N LYS A 318 36.24 22.63 -9.97
CA LYS A 318 36.62 21.24 -10.31
C LYS A 318 35.54 20.24 -9.94
N THR A 319 35.34 19.28 -10.84
CA THR A 319 34.50 18.12 -10.60
C THR A 319 35.38 16.95 -10.17
N PHE A 320 35.03 16.34 -9.04
CA PHE A 320 35.69 15.17 -8.51
C PHE A 320 34.73 13.97 -8.68
N GLU A 321 35.22 12.88 -9.27
CA GLU A 321 34.52 11.61 -9.36
C GLU A 321 35.04 10.73 -8.21
N LEU A 322 34.14 10.39 -7.29
CA LEU A 322 34.46 9.67 -6.05
C LEU A 322 33.57 8.44 -5.93
N SER A 323 34.14 7.36 -5.39
CA SER A 323 33.30 6.24 -4.98
C SER A 323 32.39 6.65 -3.82
N SER A 324 31.21 6.04 -3.75
CA SER A 324 30.26 6.28 -2.65
C SER A 324 30.92 6.09 -1.28
N ASP A 325 31.78 5.09 -1.14
CA ASP A 325 32.47 4.79 0.13
C ASP A 325 33.46 5.91 0.49
N THR A 326 34.22 6.41 -0.51
CA THR A 326 35.16 7.55 -0.31
C THR A 326 34.39 8.82 0.06
N LEU A 327 33.24 9.07 -0.56
CA LEU A 327 32.39 10.22 -0.28
C LEU A 327 31.83 10.14 1.14
N GLU A 328 31.36 8.96 1.57
CA GLU A 328 30.86 8.74 2.92
C GLU A 328 31.93 8.95 3.99
N MET A 329 33.16 8.47 3.75
CA MET A 329 34.27 8.73 4.66
C MET A 329 34.60 10.23 4.76
N ILE A 330 34.51 10.96 3.66
CA ILE A 330 34.72 12.42 3.68
C ILE A 330 33.62 13.11 4.50
N MET A 331 32.34 12.76 4.27
CA MET A 331 31.22 13.31 5.03
C MET A 331 31.37 13.05 6.52
N ARG A 332 31.74 11.83 6.90
CA ARG A 332 32.01 11.44 8.29
C ARG A 332 33.13 12.27 8.92
N LEU A 333 34.29 12.41 8.25
CA LEU A 333 35.40 13.21 8.76
C LEU A 333 35.02 14.68 8.92
N VAL A 334 34.26 15.24 8.00
CA VAL A 334 33.77 16.62 8.09
C VAL A 334 32.81 16.78 9.26
N TYR A 335 31.90 15.81 9.46
CA TYR A 335 30.97 15.83 10.58
C TYR A 335 31.70 15.74 11.93
N GLU A 336 32.62 14.78 12.09
CA GLU A 336 33.38 14.59 13.32
C GLU A 336 34.16 15.83 13.75
N ARG A 337 34.70 16.58 12.77
CA ARG A 337 35.43 17.85 13.00
C ARG A 337 34.51 19.06 13.19
N SER A 338 33.26 18.96 12.81
CA SER A 338 32.30 20.05 12.94
C SER A 338 31.76 20.13 14.36
N ASN A 339 31.38 21.34 14.79
CA ASN A 339 30.63 21.60 16.01
C ASN A 339 29.09 21.61 15.79
N VAL A 340 28.63 20.96 14.73
CA VAL A 340 27.21 20.91 14.40
C VAL A 340 26.46 20.12 15.48
N LYS A 341 25.42 20.73 16.03
CA LYS A 341 24.50 20.11 17.00
C LYS A 341 23.09 20.15 16.44
N PHE A 342 22.33 19.12 16.74
CA PHE A 342 20.93 19.00 16.32
C PHE A 342 20.01 19.20 17.53
N ARG A 343 18.83 19.77 17.29
CA ARG A 343 17.84 20.00 18.34
C ARG A 343 16.90 18.80 18.43
N THR A 344 16.81 18.20 19.61
CA THR A 344 15.83 17.13 19.88
C THR A 344 14.40 17.67 19.90
N LYS A 345 13.40 16.77 19.79
CA LYS A 345 11.98 17.12 20.02
C LYS A 345 11.73 17.70 21.40
N GLY A 346 12.58 17.40 22.39
CA GLY A 346 12.53 17.96 23.75
C GLY A 346 13.19 19.34 23.91
N GLY A 347 13.83 19.88 22.85
CA GLY A 347 14.42 21.21 22.85
C GLY A 347 15.93 21.27 23.14
N ASP A 348 16.55 20.17 23.54
CA ASP A 348 17.98 20.09 23.88
C ASP A 348 18.86 19.95 22.63
N TRP A 349 20.07 20.54 22.70
CA TRP A 349 21.04 20.47 21.63
C TRP A 349 22.06 19.35 21.90
N HIS A 350 22.15 18.36 21.02
CA HIS A 350 23.13 17.27 21.11
C HIS A 350 23.79 17.00 19.76
N LYS A 351 24.93 16.30 19.77
CA LYS A 351 25.62 15.83 18.59
C LYS A 351 25.48 14.30 18.55
N PRO A 352 24.56 13.75 17.71
CA PRO A 352 24.39 12.30 17.60
C PRO A 352 25.61 11.65 16.92
N PRO A 353 25.82 10.33 17.07
CA PRO A 353 26.76 9.59 16.24
C PRO A 353 26.44 9.75 14.74
N TYR A 354 27.47 9.75 13.88
CA TYR A 354 27.29 9.93 12.43
C TYR A 354 26.36 8.86 11.82
N GLU A 355 26.40 7.64 12.32
CA GLU A 355 25.59 6.51 11.88
C GLU A 355 24.08 6.73 12.07
N GLU A 356 23.70 7.46 13.09
CA GLU A 356 22.30 7.76 13.44
C GLU A 356 21.71 8.93 12.63
N LEU A 357 22.55 9.63 11.85
CA LEU A 357 22.10 10.75 11.03
C LEU A 357 21.30 10.26 9.83
N PRO A 358 20.15 10.90 9.50
CA PRO A 358 19.47 10.71 8.24
C PRO A 358 20.36 11.07 7.04
N ASP A 359 20.16 10.43 5.89
CA ASP A 359 20.96 10.64 4.68
C ASP A 359 20.99 12.11 4.24
N PHE A 360 19.90 12.84 4.42
CA PHE A 360 19.84 14.27 4.14
C PHE A 360 20.84 15.07 5.00
N GLU A 361 20.90 14.79 6.31
CA GLU A 361 21.78 15.46 7.25
C GLU A 361 23.26 15.10 7.01
N LYS A 362 23.53 13.85 6.63
CA LYS A 362 24.87 13.42 6.18
C LYS A 362 25.34 14.22 4.98
N ARG A 363 24.47 14.43 3.99
CA ARG A 363 24.79 15.24 2.78
C ARG A 363 24.96 16.72 3.09
N MET A 364 24.29 17.25 4.12
CA MET A 364 24.49 18.63 4.57
C MET A 364 25.93 18.91 5.03
N CYS A 365 26.69 17.91 5.46
CA CYS A 365 28.08 18.04 5.82
C CYS A 365 28.97 18.51 4.64
N LEU A 366 28.55 18.29 3.40
CA LEU A 366 29.25 18.72 2.20
C LEU A 366 28.99 20.19 1.85
N VAL A 367 27.93 20.82 2.37
CA VAL A 367 27.53 22.19 2.01
C VAL A 367 28.66 23.21 2.28
N GLY A 368 29.39 22.99 3.38
CA GLY A 368 30.58 23.84 3.68
C GLY A 368 31.76 23.71 2.70
N LEU A 369 31.80 22.57 1.97
CA LEU A 369 32.85 22.26 1.01
C LEU A 369 32.45 22.63 -0.44
N THR A 370 31.13 22.54 -0.76
CA THR A 370 30.63 22.86 -2.10
C THR A 370 30.58 24.36 -2.32
N THR A 371 30.75 24.80 -3.57
CA THR A 371 30.56 26.18 -3.95
C THR A 371 29.11 26.46 -4.31
N MET A 372 28.60 27.64 -3.95
CA MET A 372 27.27 28.06 -4.35
C MET A 372 27.20 28.31 -5.85
N LYS A 373 26.03 28.09 -6.46
CA LYS A 373 25.82 28.50 -7.87
C LYS A 373 25.95 30.01 -8.01
N VAL A 374 26.53 30.41 -9.09
CA VAL A 374 26.61 31.84 -9.45
C VAL A 374 25.22 32.43 -9.63
N ASN A 375 24.89 33.45 -8.88
CA ASN A 375 23.63 34.19 -8.92
C ASN A 375 23.89 35.66 -8.69
N ALA A 376 24.31 36.34 -9.75
CA ALA A 376 24.67 37.76 -9.70
C ALA A 376 23.42 38.63 -9.40
N PRO A 377 23.54 39.70 -8.60
CA PRO A 377 22.43 40.58 -8.32
C PRO A 377 22.05 41.41 -9.56
N THR A 378 20.83 41.91 -9.60
CA THR A 378 20.38 42.88 -10.60
C THR A 378 20.68 44.32 -10.15
N GLY A 379 20.69 45.27 -11.09
CA GLY A 379 20.89 46.69 -10.77
C GLY A 379 19.81 47.24 -9.82
N ALA A 380 18.57 46.80 -9.98
CA ALA A 380 17.45 47.19 -9.11
C ALA A 380 17.65 46.68 -7.67
N GLN A 381 18.14 45.44 -7.50
CA GLN A 381 18.45 44.88 -6.20
C GLN A 381 19.60 45.65 -5.50
N LEU A 382 20.67 45.97 -6.20
CA LEU A 382 21.74 46.75 -5.62
C LEU A 382 21.29 48.16 -5.16
N ALA A 383 20.38 48.79 -5.92
CA ALA A 383 19.77 50.05 -5.53
C ALA A 383 18.91 49.92 -4.27
N GLU A 384 18.07 48.88 -4.16
CA GLU A 384 17.28 48.62 -2.96
C GLU A 384 18.18 48.36 -1.74
N TRP A 385 19.20 47.54 -1.89
CA TRP A 385 20.11 47.14 -0.81
C TRP A 385 21.03 48.26 -0.31
N SER A 386 21.11 49.36 -1.02
CA SER A 386 21.80 50.57 -0.56
C SER A 386 21.15 51.19 0.67
N ASN A 387 19.94 50.75 1.06
CA ASN A 387 19.27 51.22 2.26
C ASN A 387 19.88 50.61 3.53
N THR A 388 20.79 51.34 4.17
CA THR A 388 21.50 50.93 5.38
C THR A 388 20.58 50.69 6.59
N SER A 389 19.40 51.30 6.64
CA SER A 389 18.48 51.08 7.76
C SER A 389 17.81 49.71 7.75
N LYS A 390 17.57 49.15 6.57
CA LYS A 390 16.85 47.88 6.37
C LYS A 390 17.81 46.69 6.26
N PHE A 391 18.96 46.86 5.64
CA PHE A 391 19.91 45.77 5.34
C PHE A 391 21.22 45.93 6.09
N GLY A 392 21.70 44.86 6.74
CA GLY A 392 23.08 44.72 7.17
C GLY A 392 23.90 44.09 6.04
N LEU A 393 24.97 44.75 5.59
CA LEU A 393 25.72 44.37 4.40
C LEU A 393 27.08 43.76 4.76
N TRP A 394 27.40 42.65 4.13
CA TRP A 394 28.72 42.02 4.11
C TRP A 394 29.18 41.88 2.65
N ILE A 395 30.42 42.21 2.39
CA ILE A 395 31.09 42.00 1.10
C ILE A 395 32.33 41.16 1.36
N ASP A 396 32.41 39.98 0.71
CA ASP A 396 33.51 39.01 0.91
C ASP A 396 33.75 38.68 2.40
N GLY A 397 32.68 38.51 3.16
CA GLY A 397 32.68 38.20 4.60
C GLY A 397 33.05 39.40 5.51
N LYS A 398 33.25 40.61 4.97
CA LYS A 398 33.55 41.82 5.75
C LYS A 398 32.31 42.69 5.88
N HIS A 399 31.93 43.01 7.13
CA HIS A 399 30.81 43.90 7.41
C HIS A 399 31.09 45.32 6.90
N GLN A 400 30.10 45.87 6.20
CA GLN A 400 30.11 47.26 5.73
C GLN A 400 29.24 48.12 6.62
N LYS A 401 29.79 49.25 7.13
CA LYS A 401 29.04 50.16 8.01
C LYS A 401 28.01 50.97 7.25
N ASP A 402 28.28 51.25 5.98
CA ASP A 402 27.42 52.05 5.11
C ASP A 402 27.22 51.33 3.77
N ASN A 403 25.96 51.09 3.42
CA ASN A 403 25.58 50.39 2.20
C ASN A 403 25.71 51.30 0.94
N SER A 404 25.95 52.60 1.11
CA SER A 404 26.20 53.51 -0.04
C SER A 404 27.40 53.08 -0.87
N ILE A 405 28.32 52.30 -0.31
CA ILE A 405 29.44 51.68 -1.01
C ILE A 405 28.99 50.86 -2.23
N LEU A 406 27.76 50.33 -2.25
CA LEU A 406 27.21 49.59 -3.39
C LEU A 406 27.08 50.42 -4.66
N LYS A 407 27.04 51.76 -4.56
CA LYS A 407 27.04 52.65 -5.73
C LYS A 407 28.32 52.56 -6.55
N ASN A 408 29.43 52.09 -5.95
CA ASN A 408 30.72 51.93 -6.59
C ASN A 408 30.86 50.60 -7.32
N TYR A 409 29.85 49.70 -7.23
CA TYR A 409 29.88 48.38 -7.84
C TYR A 409 28.83 48.27 -8.94
N LYS A 410 29.14 47.48 -9.95
CA LYS A 410 28.19 47.04 -10.98
C LYS A 410 27.66 45.65 -10.64
N PRO A 411 26.47 45.28 -11.08
CA PRO A 411 25.95 43.91 -10.90
C PRO A 411 26.94 42.82 -11.34
N SER A 412 27.70 43.07 -12.41
CA SER A 412 28.70 42.15 -12.95
C SER A 412 29.92 41.92 -12.06
N ASP A 413 30.12 42.75 -11.03
CA ASP A 413 31.28 42.64 -10.13
C ASP A 413 31.06 41.56 -9.06
N PHE A 414 29.82 41.11 -8.91
CA PHE A 414 29.41 40.09 -7.94
C PHE A 414 29.12 38.75 -8.62
N SER A 415 29.61 37.67 -8.02
CA SER A 415 29.33 36.30 -8.44
C SER A 415 28.03 35.76 -7.86
N HIS A 416 27.73 36.07 -6.60
CA HIS A 416 26.49 35.69 -5.98
C HIS A 416 26.16 36.55 -4.75
N PHE A 417 24.89 36.42 -4.31
CA PHE A 417 24.43 37.02 -3.07
C PHE A 417 23.63 36.04 -2.25
N PHE A 418 23.56 36.26 -0.94
CA PHE A 418 22.72 35.55 -0.01
C PHE A 418 21.97 36.55 0.89
N LEU A 419 20.65 36.48 0.88
CA LEU A 419 19.77 37.38 1.65
C LEU A 419 19.04 36.57 2.72
N SER A 420 19.32 36.89 3.99
CA SER A 420 18.67 36.25 5.14
C SER A 420 17.73 37.22 5.84
N LEU A 421 16.52 36.77 6.18
CA LEU A 421 15.62 37.48 7.09
C LEU A 421 16.13 37.30 8.53
N LEU A 422 16.33 38.44 9.23
CA LEU A 422 16.77 38.43 10.62
C LEU A 422 15.56 38.37 11.56
N TYR A 423 15.40 37.28 12.27
CA TYR A 423 14.41 37.13 13.34
C TYR A 423 14.83 38.02 14.54
N LYS A 424 13.86 38.34 15.42
CA LYS A 424 14.06 39.21 16.59
C LYS A 424 15.27 38.83 17.47
N ASN A 425 15.52 37.53 17.61
CA ASN A 425 16.64 36.97 18.37
C ASN A 425 18.00 37.12 17.66
N ALA A 426 18.06 37.47 16.38
CA ALA A 426 19.29 37.70 15.60
C ALA A 426 19.56 39.17 15.36
N GLN A 427 18.69 40.06 15.79
CA GLN A 427 18.81 41.52 15.62
C GLN A 427 19.62 42.16 16.77
N HIS A 428 20.81 41.61 17.06
CA HIS A 428 21.71 42.10 18.12
C HIS A 428 23.04 42.56 17.56
N GLY A 429 23.79 43.33 18.33
CA GLY A 429 25.13 43.80 17.96
C GLY A 429 25.12 44.56 16.63
N ILE A 430 25.89 44.09 15.66
CA ILE A 430 26.03 44.70 14.33
C ILE A 430 24.72 44.73 13.54
N ASN A 431 23.83 43.75 13.80
CA ASN A 431 22.53 43.62 13.15
C ASN A 431 21.38 44.35 13.88
N LYS A 432 21.68 45.17 14.87
CA LYS A 432 20.66 45.90 15.65
C LYS A 432 19.85 46.82 14.74
N GLY A 433 18.54 46.61 14.72
CA GLY A 433 17.59 47.38 13.91
C GLY A 433 17.53 47.02 12.42
N LYS A 434 18.27 46.00 11.97
CA LYS A 434 18.24 45.54 10.58
C LYS A 434 17.15 44.43 10.45
N GLN A 435 16.46 44.43 9.30
CA GLN A 435 15.50 43.39 8.97
C GLN A 435 16.15 42.22 8.21
N TYR A 436 17.18 42.52 7.43
CA TYR A 436 17.83 41.53 6.59
C TYR A 436 19.35 41.61 6.76
N GLN A 437 20.01 40.46 6.65
CA GLN A 437 21.43 40.33 6.41
C GLN A 437 21.66 39.99 4.94
N LEU A 438 22.50 40.77 4.29
CA LEU A 438 22.90 40.61 2.90
C LEU A 438 24.38 40.29 2.83
N ASP A 439 24.70 39.13 2.30
CA ASP A 439 26.08 38.72 2.00
C ASP A 439 26.30 38.76 0.49
N LEU A 440 27.20 39.59 0.04
CA LEU A 440 27.62 39.75 -1.36
C LEU A 440 29.01 39.18 -1.51
N THR A 441 29.22 38.39 -2.56
CA THR A 441 30.52 37.82 -2.90
C THR A 441 30.99 38.43 -4.24
N THR A 442 32.09 39.11 -4.24
CA THR A 442 32.70 39.62 -5.48
C THR A 442 33.27 38.49 -6.33
N ASN A 443 33.52 38.74 -7.62
CA ASN A 443 34.16 37.75 -8.48
C ASN A 443 35.55 37.32 -7.96
N ALA A 444 36.31 38.26 -7.41
CA ALA A 444 37.63 37.99 -6.81
C ALA A 444 37.49 37.16 -5.51
N GLY A 445 36.51 37.51 -4.65
CA GLY A 445 36.17 36.78 -3.44
C GLY A 445 35.74 35.34 -3.73
N TYR A 446 34.89 35.15 -4.74
CA TYR A 446 34.44 33.84 -5.20
C TYR A 446 35.59 32.97 -5.71
N GLU A 447 36.53 33.54 -6.50
CA GLU A 447 37.70 32.79 -6.97
C GLU A 447 38.64 32.38 -5.85
N LYS A 448 38.77 33.23 -4.83
CA LYS A 448 39.55 32.92 -3.64
C LYS A 448 38.90 31.79 -2.85
N ASP A 449 37.58 31.85 -2.61
CA ASP A 449 36.82 30.82 -1.92
C ASP A 449 36.89 29.46 -2.65
N CYS A 450 36.74 29.48 -3.98
CA CYS A 450 36.88 28.27 -4.80
C CYS A 450 38.24 27.59 -4.62
N ARG A 451 39.32 28.36 -4.69
CA ARG A 451 40.71 27.86 -4.54
C ARG A 451 40.95 27.30 -3.14
N GLU A 452 40.43 27.96 -2.10
CA GLU A 452 40.59 27.55 -0.73
C GLU A 452 39.79 26.21 -0.47
N LYS A 453 38.56 26.12 -0.94
CA LYS A 453 37.73 24.91 -0.85
C LYS A 453 38.36 23.75 -1.63
N GLU A 454 38.86 23.96 -2.83
CA GLU A 454 39.57 22.94 -3.59
C GLU A 454 40.81 22.42 -2.85
N LYS A 455 41.60 23.30 -2.26
CA LYS A 455 42.79 22.92 -1.46
C LYS A 455 42.41 22.09 -0.23
N ASN A 456 41.38 22.53 0.52
CA ASN A 456 40.90 21.86 1.70
C ASN A 456 40.32 20.48 1.36
N PHE A 457 39.58 20.38 0.27
CA PHE A 457 39.02 19.11 -0.18
C PHE A 457 40.10 18.12 -0.63
N GLN A 458 41.13 18.59 -1.35
CA GLN A 458 42.27 17.74 -1.73
C GLN A 458 43.03 17.21 -0.51
N ALA A 459 43.16 18.02 0.53
CA ALA A 459 43.78 17.58 1.80
C ALA A 459 42.96 16.48 2.49
N LEU A 460 41.64 16.62 2.53
CA LEU A 460 40.71 15.59 3.04
C LEU A 460 40.81 14.31 2.24
N LEU A 461 40.81 14.41 0.92
CA LEU A 461 40.90 13.30 -0.01
C LEU A 461 42.20 12.50 0.17
N LYS A 462 43.31 13.22 0.39
CA LYS A 462 44.60 12.59 0.71
C LYS A 462 44.56 11.83 2.02
N GLN A 463 43.91 12.35 3.05
CA GLN A 463 43.75 11.66 4.36
C GLN A 463 42.89 10.41 4.24
N VAL A 464 41.74 10.50 3.51
CA VAL A 464 40.87 9.35 3.32
C VAL A 464 41.59 8.25 2.54
N ARG A 465 42.30 8.58 1.46
CA ARG A 465 43.08 7.60 0.68
C ARG A 465 44.23 6.99 1.47
N ALA A 466 44.80 7.70 2.44
CA ALA A 466 45.82 7.14 3.33
C ALA A 466 45.24 6.16 4.36
N ALA A 467 43.99 6.36 4.78
CA ALA A 467 43.27 5.48 5.70
C ALA A 467 42.67 4.23 5.02
N GLN A 468 42.57 4.23 3.68
CA GLN A 468 42.11 3.09 2.87
C GLN A 468 43.24 2.14 2.45
N LYS A 469 44.50 2.53 2.63
CA LYS A 469 45.69 1.68 2.44
C LYS A 469 46.06 0.97 3.73
#